data_3c6ff5b9cddc8cb8a7a2f252fc71c484
#
_entry.id   3c6ff5b9cddc8cb8a7a2f252fc71c484
#
_cell.length_a   1.000
_cell.length_b   1.000
_cell.length_c   1.000
_cell.angle_alpha   90.00
_cell.angle_beta   90.00
_cell.angle_gamma   90.00
#
_symmetry.space_group_name_H-M   'P 1'
#
loop_
_entity.id
_entity.type
_entity.pdbx_description
1 polymer ?
#
loop_
_entity_poly.entity_id
_entity_poly.type
_entity_poly.pdbx_seq_one_letter_code
_entity_poly.pdbx_strand_id
1 'polypeptide(L)'
;MNSALHNNMARIVVFTAACAIGSSCFAESSTGETTAKDVKNELSDVAEVIQEYSADRKDEAVSTAKAALNELDASIAELESTIEAKSSRMSQATRRKASEAMKELRQQRNRVAEWYGGMQHSSRDAWEDVKEGFSESYSALVGSWDKARQEFEDGS
;
A
#
# COMPACT_ATOMS: atom_id res chain seq x y z
N MET A 1 15.41 5.54 31.65
CA MET A 1 15.34 4.35 30.76
C MET A 1 14.31 4.65 29.68
N ASN A 2 14.61 5.49 28.69
CA ASN A 2 13.70 5.81 27.58
C ASN A 2 14.55 6.32 26.40
N SER A 3 15.41 5.43 25.85
CA SER A 3 16.30 5.81 24.74
C SER A 3 16.13 4.97 23.47
N ALA A 4 15.11 4.10 23.43
CA ALA A 4 14.89 3.18 22.31
C ALA A 4 13.77 3.59 21.34
N LEU A 5 12.94 4.59 21.65
CA LEU A 5 11.77 4.97 20.88
C LEU A 5 12.01 6.05 19.81
N HIS A 6 13.22 6.64 19.75
CA HIS A 6 13.51 7.77 18.83
C HIS A 6 14.14 7.38 17.50
N ASN A 7 14.43 6.10 17.26
CA ASN A 7 15.23 5.72 16.09
C ASN A 7 14.44 5.11 14.91
N ASN A 8 13.14 4.93 15.03
CA ASN A 8 12.33 4.33 13.94
C ASN A 8 11.56 5.36 13.10
N MET A 9 11.58 6.65 13.50
CA MET A 9 10.82 7.70 12.81
C MET A 9 11.53 8.30 11.59
N ALA A 10 12.74 7.83 11.25
CA ALA A 10 13.59 8.47 10.24
C ALA A 10 13.71 7.70 8.92
N ARG A 11 12.77 6.79 8.60
CA ARG A 11 12.82 6.00 7.36
C ARG A 11 11.60 6.14 6.46
N ILE A 12 10.85 7.22 6.58
CA ILE A 12 9.93 7.61 5.51
C ILE A 12 10.77 8.32 4.45
N VAL A 13 11.27 7.54 3.49
CA VAL A 13 11.96 8.08 2.31
C VAL A 13 10.92 8.70 1.41
N VAL A 14 10.80 10.02 1.49
CA VAL A 14 10.06 10.82 0.52
C VAL A 14 10.83 10.77 -0.80
N PHE A 15 10.33 10.05 -1.78
CA PHE A 15 10.82 10.12 -3.15
C PHE A 15 10.40 11.44 -3.78
N THR A 16 11.24 12.47 -3.67
CA THR A 16 11.15 13.65 -4.51
C THR A 16 11.87 13.37 -5.83
N ALA A 17 11.09 13.17 -6.88
CA ALA A 17 11.60 13.14 -8.25
C ALA A 17 12.07 14.55 -8.65
N ALA A 18 13.38 14.78 -8.67
CA ALA A 18 13.99 15.95 -9.30
C ALA A 18 14.54 15.55 -10.66
N CYS A 19 13.87 15.99 -11.75
CA CYS A 19 14.42 16.00 -13.09
C CYS A 19 15.54 17.03 -13.18
N ALA A 20 16.78 16.63 -13.46
CA ALA A 20 17.83 17.49 -13.99
C ALA A 20 18.55 16.80 -15.13
N ILE A 21 18.53 17.48 -16.27
CA ILE A 21 19.13 17.11 -17.56
C ILE A 21 20.65 17.33 -17.49
N GLY A 22 21.43 16.36 -17.96
CA GLY A 22 22.84 16.61 -18.26
C GLY A 22 23.76 15.38 -18.31
N SER A 23 24.07 14.93 -19.54
CA SER A 23 25.29 14.26 -20.04
C SER A 23 26.10 13.26 -19.21
N SER A 24 26.11 12.03 -19.73
CA SER A 24 27.22 11.09 -19.87
C SER A 24 28.19 10.86 -18.70
N CYS A 25 28.01 9.72 -18.02
CA CYS A 25 29.09 8.78 -17.75
C CYS A 25 28.49 7.44 -17.33
N PHE A 26 28.99 6.39 -17.95
CA PHE A 26 28.72 5.00 -17.68
C PHE A 26 29.07 4.68 -16.23
N ALA A 27 28.10 4.52 -15.37
CA ALA A 27 28.25 3.95 -14.05
C ALA A 27 26.99 3.13 -13.76
N GLU A 28 27.21 1.90 -13.51
CA GLU A 28 26.36 0.81 -13.05
C GLU A 28 25.15 1.32 -12.28
N SER A 29 24.01 1.43 -12.97
CA SER A 29 22.71 1.59 -12.31
C SER A 29 22.39 0.28 -11.61
N SER A 30 22.73 0.18 -10.35
CA SER A 30 21.96 -0.64 -9.42
C SER A 30 20.59 0.01 -9.33
N THR A 31 19.75 -0.26 -10.31
CA THR A 31 18.31 -0.08 -10.20
C THR A 31 17.92 -1.07 -9.12
N GLY A 32 17.78 -0.58 -7.89
CA GLY A 32 17.20 -1.35 -6.80
C GLY A 32 15.80 -1.73 -7.26
N GLU A 33 15.70 -2.92 -7.81
CA GLU A 33 14.44 -3.59 -8.07
C GLU A 33 13.80 -3.76 -6.70
N THR A 34 12.95 -2.79 -6.33
CA THR A 34 12.13 -2.89 -5.12
C THR A 34 11.33 -4.16 -5.30
N THR A 35 11.71 -5.21 -4.59
CA THR A 35 11.03 -6.49 -4.78
C THR A 35 9.61 -6.34 -4.26
N ALA A 36 8.67 -7.04 -4.88
CA ALA A 36 7.28 -7.07 -4.43
C ALA A 36 7.12 -7.45 -2.94
N LYS A 37 8.13 -8.12 -2.39
CA LYS A 37 8.24 -8.42 -0.95
C LYS A 37 8.57 -7.17 -0.12
N ASP A 38 9.38 -6.28 -0.63
CA ASP A 38 9.73 -5.02 0.05
C ASP A 38 8.52 -4.09 0.08
N VAL A 39 7.80 -3.97 -1.04
CA VAL A 39 6.53 -3.23 -1.12
C VAL A 39 5.51 -3.78 -0.12
N LYS A 40 5.35 -5.10 -0.04
CA LYS A 40 4.43 -5.73 0.93
C LYS A 40 4.80 -5.40 2.37
N ASN A 41 6.08 -5.45 2.73
CA ASN A 41 6.53 -5.15 4.09
C ASN A 41 6.28 -3.68 4.44
N GLU A 42 6.63 -2.74 3.55
CA GLU A 42 6.39 -1.31 3.75
C GLU A 42 4.90 -0.99 3.89
N LEU A 43 4.06 -1.62 3.06
CA LEU A 43 2.60 -1.47 3.16
C LEU A 43 2.02 -2.08 4.45
N SER A 44 2.56 -3.21 4.92
CA SER A 44 2.08 -3.86 6.16
C SER A 44 2.37 -3.04 7.41
N ASP A 45 3.51 -2.36 7.45
CA ASP A 45 3.94 -1.54 8.60
C ASP A 45 3.00 -0.35 8.84
N VAL A 46 2.30 0.12 7.81
CA VAL A 46 1.34 1.24 7.93
C VAL A 46 0.21 0.92 8.92
N ALA A 47 -0.33 -0.30 8.90
CA ALA A 47 -1.41 -0.69 9.79
C ALA A 47 -0.96 -0.62 11.27
N GLU A 48 0.27 -1.02 11.57
CA GLU A 48 0.85 -0.95 12.91
C GLU A 48 1.12 0.50 13.32
N VAL A 49 1.69 1.31 12.43
CA VAL A 49 1.95 2.73 12.67
C VAL A 49 0.65 3.49 12.98
N ILE A 50 -0.44 3.21 12.27
CA ILE A 50 -1.74 3.85 12.52
C ILE A 50 -2.27 3.49 13.92
N GLN A 51 -2.04 2.27 14.41
CA GLN A 51 -2.45 1.84 15.75
C GLN A 51 -1.74 2.61 16.88
N GLU A 52 -0.55 3.16 16.64
CA GLU A 52 0.21 3.92 17.63
C GLU A 52 -0.28 5.36 17.83
N TYR A 53 -1.14 5.88 16.93
CA TYR A 53 -1.64 7.25 17.05
C TYR A 53 -2.76 7.37 18.09
N SER A 54 -2.58 8.31 19.01
CA SER A 54 -3.64 8.72 19.95
C SER A 54 -4.64 9.66 19.26
N ALA A 55 -5.80 9.86 19.88
CA ALA A 55 -6.81 10.80 19.39
C ALA A 55 -6.31 12.26 19.27
N ASP A 56 -5.28 12.65 20.05
CA ASP A 56 -4.65 13.96 19.94
C ASP A 56 -3.79 14.13 18.68
N ARG A 57 -3.39 13.01 18.06
CA ARG A 57 -2.61 12.97 16.84
C ARG A 57 -3.39 12.44 15.63
N LYS A 58 -4.71 12.52 15.70
CA LYS A 58 -5.61 12.03 14.64
C LYS A 58 -5.25 12.58 13.26
N ASP A 59 -4.97 13.88 13.15
CA ASP A 59 -4.67 14.51 11.86
C ASP A 59 -3.39 13.96 11.21
N GLU A 60 -2.39 13.60 12.03
CA GLU A 60 -1.17 12.94 11.55
C GLU A 60 -1.48 11.52 11.05
N ALA A 61 -2.28 10.76 11.80
CA ALA A 61 -2.72 9.42 11.40
C ALA A 61 -3.50 9.46 10.08
N VAL A 62 -4.44 10.41 9.92
CA VAL A 62 -5.22 10.61 8.68
C VAL A 62 -4.30 10.95 7.51
N SER A 63 -3.28 11.80 7.73
CA SER A 63 -2.31 12.13 6.69
C SER A 63 -1.47 10.91 6.28
N THR A 64 -1.01 10.12 7.24
CA THR A 64 -0.25 8.87 7.01
C THR A 64 -1.10 7.86 6.25
N ALA A 65 -2.35 7.65 6.69
CA ALA A 65 -3.30 6.75 6.02
C ALA A 65 -3.57 7.18 4.56
N LYS A 66 -3.70 8.48 4.32
CA LYS A 66 -3.88 9.02 2.95
C LYS A 66 -2.68 8.74 2.06
N ALA A 67 -1.47 8.95 2.55
CA ALA A 67 -0.26 8.69 1.79
C ALA A 67 -0.15 7.21 1.41
N ALA A 68 -0.36 6.32 2.37
CA ALA A 68 -0.33 4.88 2.17
C ALA A 68 -1.41 4.38 1.20
N LEU A 69 -2.62 4.94 1.27
CA LEU A 69 -3.69 4.61 0.31
C LEU A 69 -3.35 5.05 -1.11
N ASN A 70 -2.74 6.21 -1.30
CA ASN A 70 -2.33 6.68 -2.62
C ASN A 70 -1.25 5.77 -3.23
N GLU A 71 -0.30 5.31 -2.42
CA GLU A 71 0.76 4.40 -2.86
C GLU A 71 0.19 3.03 -3.25
N LEU A 72 -0.72 2.49 -2.42
CA LEU A 72 -1.38 1.24 -2.72
C LEU A 72 -2.31 1.34 -3.95
N ASP A 73 -3.01 2.45 -4.14
CA ASP A 73 -3.81 2.71 -5.34
C ASP A 73 -2.93 2.72 -6.61
N ALA A 74 -1.72 3.30 -6.53
CA ALA A 74 -0.76 3.25 -7.63
C ALA A 74 -0.29 1.82 -7.93
N SER A 75 0.02 1.04 -6.89
CA SER A 75 0.42 -0.37 -7.02
C SER A 75 -0.71 -1.24 -7.60
N ILE A 76 -1.97 -0.98 -7.23
CA ILE A 76 -3.14 -1.65 -7.80
C ILE A 76 -3.28 -1.32 -9.29
N ALA A 77 -3.14 -0.05 -9.68
CA ALA A 77 -3.23 0.38 -11.06
C ALA A 77 -2.12 -0.22 -11.93
N GLU A 78 -0.90 -0.33 -11.41
CA GLU A 78 0.22 -0.99 -12.08
C GLU A 78 -0.06 -2.48 -12.30
N LEU A 79 -0.57 -3.19 -11.29
CA LEU A 79 -0.96 -4.58 -11.40
C LEU A 79 -2.06 -4.78 -12.45
N GLU A 80 -3.10 -3.93 -12.46
CA GLU A 80 -4.17 -3.96 -13.46
C GLU A 80 -3.62 -3.79 -14.88
N SER A 81 -2.77 -2.79 -15.10
CA SER A 81 -2.14 -2.53 -16.38
C SER A 81 -1.28 -3.72 -16.86
N THR A 82 -0.54 -4.33 -15.94
CA THR A 82 0.29 -5.50 -16.23
C THR A 82 -0.54 -6.72 -16.60
N ILE A 83 -1.63 -6.97 -15.88
CA ILE A 83 -2.58 -8.06 -16.18
C ILE A 83 -3.20 -7.85 -17.57
N GLU A 84 -3.63 -6.63 -17.88
CA GLU A 84 -4.24 -6.30 -19.18
C GLU A 84 -3.24 -6.50 -20.32
N ALA A 85 -2.02 -5.99 -20.19
CA ALA A 85 -0.96 -6.12 -21.21
C ALA A 85 -0.59 -7.57 -21.52
N LYS A 86 -0.64 -8.46 -20.52
CA LYS A 86 -0.32 -9.88 -20.68
C LYS A 86 -1.54 -10.76 -20.94
N SER A 87 -2.75 -10.23 -20.88
CA SER A 87 -4.02 -10.98 -20.93
C SER A 87 -4.16 -11.88 -22.16
N SER A 88 -3.64 -11.45 -23.33
CA SER A 88 -3.67 -12.22 -24.58
C SER A 88 -2.80 -13.50 -24.54
N ARG A 89 -1.81 -13.53 -23.66
CA ARG A 89 -0.89 -14.68 -23.48
C ARG A 89 -1.34 -15.64 -22.39
N MET A 90 -2.28 -15.20 -21.54
CA MET A 90 -2.79 -16.01 -20.43
C MET A 90 -3.81 -17.06 -20.92
N SER A 91 -3.83 -18.20 -20.23
CA SER A 91 -4.93 -19.16 -20.38
C SER A 91 -6.27 -18.55 -19.92
N GLN A 92 -7.39 -19.13 -20.39
CA GLN A 92 -8.72 -18.67 -19.96
C GLN A 92 -8.91 -18.87 -18.44
N ALA A 93 -8.33 -19.92 -17.87
CA ALA A 93 -8.39 -20.18 -16.43
C ALA A 93 -7.63 -19.10 -15.64
N THR A 94 -6.42 -18.75 -16.06
CA THR A 94 -5.61 -17.69 -15.45
C THR A 94 -6.31 -16.33 -15.52
N ARG A 95 -6.88 -15.98 -16.69
CA ARG A 95 -7.63 -14.71 -16.82
C ARG A 95 -8.82 -14.62 -15.86
N ARG A 96 -9.55 -15.74 -15.65
CA ARG A 96 -10.65 -15.75 -14.67
C ARG A 96 -10.15 -15.54 -13.25
N LYS A 97 -9.11 -16.25 -12.85
CA LYS A 97 -8.51 -16.11 -11.51
C LYS A 97 -8.02 -14.67 -11.27
N ALA A 98 -7.29 -14.10 -12.21
CA ALA A 98 -6.84 -12.71 -12.12
C ALA A 98 -8.02 -11.73 -12.00
N SER A 99 -9.09 -11.91 -12.79
CA SER A 99 -10.28 -11.07 -12.72
C SER A 99 -11.01 -11.19 -11.38
N GLU A 100 -11.11 -12.39 -10.82
CA GLU A 100 -11.72 -12.62 -9.50
C GLU A 100 -10.88 -11.98 -8.38
N ALA A 101 -9.56 -12.16 -8.43
CA ALA A 101 -8.64 -11.56 -7.47
C ALA A 101 -8.67 -10.01 -7.53
N MET A 102 -8.71 -9.43 -8.72
CA MET A 102 -8.84 -7.98 -8.89
C MET A 102 -10.18 -7.45 -8.39
N LYS A 103 -11.26 -8.21 -8.56
CA LYS A 103 -12.56 -7.84 -7.98
C LYS A 103 -12.53 -7.83 -6.46
N GLU A 104 -11.93 -8.84 -5.84
CA GLU A 104 -11.76 -8.91 -4.38
C GLU A 104 -10.92 -7.74 -3.87
N LEU A 105 -9.80 -7.46 -4.54
CA LEU A 105 -8.91 -6.35 -4.23
C LEU A 105 -9.64 -5.00 -4.23
N ARG A 106 -10.45 -4.71 -5.24
CA ARG A 106 -11.28 -3.50 -5.31
C ARG A 106 -12.32 -3.44 -4.19
N GLN A 107 -12.89 -4.57 -3.79
CA GLN A 107 -13.83 -4.60 -2.65
C GLN A 107 -13.14 -4.26 -1.34
N GLN A 108 -11.94 -4.81 -1.10
CA GLN A 108 -11.16 -4.47 0.09
C GLN A 108 -10.75 -2.99 0.08
N ARG A 109 -10.33 -2.47 -1.08
CA ARG A 109 -9.99 -1.06 -1.24
C ARG A 109 -11.17 -0.14 -0.86
N ASN A 110 -12.39 -0.50 -1.25
CA ASN A 110 -13.59 0.28 -0.90
C ASN A 110 -13.84 0.26 0.62
N ARG A 111 -13.66 -0.88 1.29
CA ARG A 111 -13.78 -0.97 2.76
C ARG A 111 -12.79 -0.07 3.46
N VAL A 112 -11.55 -0.06 3.02
CA VAL A 112 -10.53 0.85 3.59
C VAL A 112 -10.91 2.30 3.38
N ALA A 113 -11.48 2.65 2.22
CA ALA A 113 -11.97 4.01 1.97
C ALA A 113 -13.10 4.43 2.92
N GLU A 114 -13.99 3.51 3.27
CA GLU A 114 -15.07 3.75 4.25
C GLU A 114 -14.47 4.05 5.63
N TRP A 115 -13.53 3.23 6.10
CA TRP A 115 -12.85 3.45 7.37
C TRP A 115 -11.98 4.71 7.38
N TYR A 116 -11.30 5.01 6.26
CA TYR A 116 -10.55 6.26 6.11
C TYR A 116 -11.47 7.48 6.24
N GLY A 117 -12.66 7.44 5.63
CA GLY A 117 -13.69 8.46 5.83
C GLY A 117 -14.13 8.57 7.29
N GLY A 118 -14.29 7.44 7.98
CA GLY A 118 -14.54 7.38 9.42
C GLY A 118 -13.43 8.05 10.23
N MET A 119 -12.15 7.77 9.93
CA MET A 119 -11.02 8.40 10.61
C MET A 119 -11.06 9.93 10.50
N GLN A 120 -11.37 10.48 9.32
CA GLN A 120 -11.43 11.93 9.10
C GLN A 120 -12.48 12.62 10.00
N HIS A 121 -13.60 11.95 10.24
CA HIS A 121 -14.77 12.53 10.90
C HIS A 121 -15.05 11.99 12.30
N SER A 122 -14.21 11.06 12.80
CA SER A 122 -14.40 10.48 14.13
C SER A 122 -14.30 11.52 15.24
N SER A 123 -15.12 11.34 16.26
CA SER A 123 -14.93 12.00 17.55
C SER A 123 -13.73 11.38 18.30
N ARG A 124 -13.31 12.03 19.39
CA ARG A 124 -12.26 11.48 20.26
C ARG A 124 -12.65 10.11 20.82
N ASP A 125 -13.91 9.95 21.21
CA ASP A 125 -14.42 8.71 21.83
C ASP A 125 -14.51 7.56 20.83
N ALA A 126 -14.77 7.85 19.55
CA ALA A 126 -14.83 6.85 18.48
C ALA A 126 -13.48 6.57 17.82
N TRP A 127 -12.41 7.28 18.22
CA TRP A 127 -11.11 7.21 17.55
C TRP A 127 -10.52 5.81 17.56
N GLU A 128 -10.54 5.12 18.70
CA GLU A 128 -9.93 3.79 18.83
C GLU A 128 -10.63 2.77 17.93
N ASP A 129 -11.96 2.74 17.92
CA ASP A 129 -12.75 1.80 17.09
C ASP A 129 -12.51 2.03 15.59
N VAL A 130 -12.44 3.30 15.16
CA VAL A 130 -12.27 3.66 13.76
C VAL A 130 -10.83 3.38 13.30
N LYS A 131 -9.86 3.64 14.13
CA LYS A 131 -8.44 3.35 13.91
C LYS A 131 -8.20 1.85 13.76
N GLU A 132 -8.79 1.04 14.63
CA GLU A 132 -8.73 -0.42 14.57
C GLU A 132 -9.35 -0.93 13.26
N GLY A 133 -10.58 -0.50 12.94
CA GLY A 133 -11.26 -0.90 11.72
C GLY A 133 -10.50 -0.50 10.44
N PHE A 134 -9.85 0.67 10.43
CA PHE A 134 -8.96 1.05 9.33
C PHE A 134 -7.77 0.10 9.22
N SER A 135 -7.05 -0.16 10.31
CA SER A 135 -5.84 -1.00 10.31
C SER A 135 -6.13 -2.43 9.88
N GLU A 136 -7.23 -3.02 10.36
CA GLU A 136 -7.66 -4.36 9.95
C GLU A 136 -8.03 -4.40 8.46
N SER A 137 -8.80 -3.43 7.98
CA SER A 137 -9.21 -3.35 6.59
C SER A 137 -8.02 -3.09 5.66
N TYR A 138 -7.06 -2.28 6.09
CA TYR A 138 -5.84 -2.00 5.35
C TYR A 138 -4.96 -3.25 5.23
N SER A 139 -4.77 -4.00 6.31
CA SER A 139 -4.04 -5.27 6.30
C SER A 139 -4.70 -6.29 5.38
N ALA A 140 -6.05 -6.39 5.38
CA ALA A 140 -6.78 -7.24 4.46
C ALA A 140 -6.61 -6.82 2.99
N LEU A 141 -6.54 -5.51 2.71
CA LEU A 141 -6.29 -4.96 1.37
C LEU A 141 -4.88 -5.33 0.88
N VAL A 142 -3.85 -5.16 1.72
CA VAL A 142 -2.48 -5.56 1.39
C VAL A 142 -2.39 -7.06 1.10
N GLY A 143 -3.05 -7.90 1.92
CA GLY A 143 -3.14 -9.35 1.68
C GLY A 143 -3.84 -9.70 0.36
N SER A 144 -4.90 -9.00 0.00
CA SER A 144 -5.62 -9.20 -1.27
C SER A 144 -4.78 -8.75 -2.47
N TRP A 145 -4.00 -7.68 -2.34
CA TRP A 145 -3.06 -7.24 -3.37
C TRP A 145 -1.97 -8.29 -3.61
N ASP A 146 -1.35 -8.79 -2.55
CA ASP A 146 -0.31 -9.82 -2.64
C ASP A 146 -0.85 -11.10 -3.30
N LYS A 147 -2.05 -11.54 -2.92
CA LYS A 147 -2.74 -12.67 -3.54
C LYS A 147 -3.01 -12.45 -5.03
N ALA A 148 -3.53 -11.28 -5.41
CA ALA A 148 -3.79 -10.95 -6.81
C ALA A 148 -2.52 -10.98 -7.65
N ARG A 149 -1.42 -10.49 -7.11
CA ARG A 149 -0.09 -10.52 -7.74
C ARG A 149 0.42 -11.95 -7.91
N GLN A 150 0.34 -12.79 -6.87
CA GLN A 150 0.79 -14.19 -6.92
C GLN A 150 0.00 -15.00 -7.96
N GLU A 151 -1.33 -14.89 -7.97
CA GLU A 151 -2.18 -15.59 -8.94
C GLU A 151 -1.86 -15.19 -10.39
N PHE A 152 -1.37 -13.96 -10.58
CA PHE A 152 -0.92 -13.49 -11.87
C PHE A 152 0.47 -14.03 -12.24
N GLU A 153 1.43 -14.03 -11.32
CA GLU A 153 2.80 -14.51 -11.55
C GLU A 153 2.83 -16.02 -11.82
N ASP A 154 2.07 -16.80 -11.05
CA ASP A 154 1.95 -18.27 -11.21
C ASP A 154 1.28 -18.68 -12.52
N GLY A 155 0.50 -17.79 -13.12
CA GLY A 155 -0.24 -18.04 -14.36
C GLY A 155 0.40 -17.47 -15.64
N SER A 156 1.54 -16.78 -15.52
CA SER A 156 2.26 -16.15 -16.64
C SER A 156 3.45 -16.97 -17.05
#